data_388bcd55e011f1548065d8291d496f8a
#
_entry.id   388bcd55e011f1548065d8291d496f8a
#
_cell.length_a   1.000
_cell.length_b   1.000
_cell.length_c   1.000
_cell.angle_alpha   90.00
_cell.angle_beta   90.00
_cell.angle_gamma   90.00
#
_symmetry.space_group_name_H-M   'P 1'
#
loop_
_entity.id
_entity.type
_entity.pdbx_description
1 polymer ?
#
loop_
_entity_poly.entity_id
_entity_poly.type
_entity_poly.pdbx_seq_one_letter_code
_entity_poly.pdbx_strand_id
1 'polypeptide(L)'
;HASALHNKIYSQGWTEYNLIRSARPWFEGHQQPRTPLLGELDESKPSTWETYNKLCKQSGIDVLIWDWYWYDGKPCLHEALENGFLEASNTKDVKFACMWTNHPWYVLYPTKRTDGSNAYPPSFDAPDFSKEECWKSLSYMISRYCHLENYWRIDDKPVICIWDARRLESKLGIAGVKQLFAELTDYAKKLGHKGLHFHVTGFSCGNMKEEGYDTVGSYNPMDWIAGRFQPKEIELPDYGTVAADVAFKLWDEHHGQFDIPYVPAVAPGWDSTPRYIAPANRPAKADRSQWPGCTIFKNENPASFK
;
A
#
# COMPACT_ATOMS: atom_id res chain seq x y z
N HIS A 1 -13.40 -1.38 6.71
CA HIS A 1 -14.16 -2.21 7.66
C HIS A 1 -13.59 -2.11 9.07
N ALA A 2 -14.42 -2.45 10.07
CA ALA A 2 -14.00 -2.51 11.45
C ALA A 2 -13.33 -3.85 11.75
N SER A 3 -12.03 -3.95 11.55
CA SER A 3 -11.30 -5.18 11.85
C SER A 3 -11.19 -5.45 13.35
N ALA A 4 -10.92 -6.70 13.72
CA ALA A 4 -10.65 -7.08 15.11
C ALA A 4 -9.51 -6.23 15.72
N LEU A 5 -8.51 -5.89 14.90
CA LEU A 5 -7.39 -5.04 15.31
C LEU A 5 -7.83 -3.60 15.59
N HIS A 6 -8.60 -2.99 14.69
CA HIS A 6 -9.12 -1.63 14.87
C HIS A 6 -10.03 -1.52 16.10
N ASN A 7 -10.89 -2.51 16.31
CA ASN A 7 -11.75 -2.58 17.51
C ASN A 7 -10.95 -2.62 18.81
N LYS A 8 -9.79 -3.30 18.81
CA LYS A 8 -8.91 -3.38 19.98
C LYS A 8 -8.16 -2.07 20.25
N ILE A 9 -7.71 -1.38 19.20
CA ILE A 9 -6.86 -0.18 19.33
C ILE A 9 -7.69 1.08 19.59
N TYR A 10 -8.81 1.23 18.89
CA TYR A 10 -9.63 2.44 18.92
C TYR A 10 -10.93 2.25 19.72
N SER A 11 -11.95 1.71 19.06
CA SER A 11 -13.24 1.42 19.68
C SER A 11 -14.01 0.41 18.82
N GLN A 12 -15.04 -0.20 19.42
CA GLN A 12 -15.93 -1.09 18.68
C GLN A 12 -16.54 -0.38 17.45
N GLY A 13 -16.41 -0.98 16.30
CA GLY A 13 -16.95 -0.46 15.04
C GLY A 13 -16.12 0.65 14.39
N TRP A 14 -14.92 0.95 14.90
CA TRP A 14 -14.06 1.98 14.32
C TRP A 14 -13.53 1.57 12.92
N THR A 15 -13.55 2.53 12.00
CA THR A 15 -12.97 2.41 10.65
C THR A 15 -12.24 3.69 10.29
N GLU A 16 -11.42 3.70 9.24
CA GLU A 16 -10.80 4.94 8.75
C GLU A 16 -11.83 5.98 8.26
N TYR A 17 -13.06 5.59 7.95
CA TYR A 17 -14.15 6.55 7.70
C TYR A 17 -14.42 7.49 8.88
N ASN A 18 -14.12 7.06 10.12
CA ASN A 18 -14.19 7.95 11.28
C ASN A 18 -13.24 9.15 11.13
N LEU A 19 -12.05 8.93 10.54
CA LEU A 19 -11.08 9.98 10.26
C LEU A 19 -11.61 10.91 9.15
N ILE A 20 -12.15 10.34 8.08
CA ILE A 20 -12.71 11.12 6.96
C ILE A 20 -13.86 12.00 7.45
N ARG A 21 -14.82 11.44 8.20
CA ARG A 21 -15.95 12.21 8.76
C ARG A 21 -15.52 13.36 9.67
N SER A 22 -14.42 13.19 10.39
CA SER A 22 -13.88 14.23 11.29
C SER A 22 -12.88 15.18 10.62
N ALA A 23 -12.48 14.89 9.37
CA ALA A 23 -11.52 15.71 8.65
C ALA A 23 -12.01 17.16 8.47
N ARG A 24 -11.07 18.08 8.48
CA ARG A 24 -11.35 19.49 8.28
C ARG A 24 -10.37 20.10 7.29
N PRO A 25 -10.77 21.13 6.53
CA PRO A 25 -9.83 21.86 5.70
C PRO A 25 -8.69 22.47 6.52
N TRP A 26 -7.46 22.32 6.05
CA TRP A 26 -6.27 22.86 6.69
C TRP A 26 -5.94 24.28 6.26
N PHE A 27 -6.39 24.68 5.08
CA PHE A 27 -6.18 26.02 4.49
C PHE A 27 -7.37 26.40 3.60
N GLU A 28 -7.41 27.63 3.13
CA GLU A 28 -8.47 28.09 2.23
C GLU A 28 -8.43 27.33 0.88
N GLY A 29 -9.57 26.84 0.43
CA GLY A 29 -9.67 26.02 -0.80
C GLY A 29 -9.36 24.55 -0.63
N HIS A 30 -8.86 24.10 0.52
CA HIS A 30 -8.64 22.67 0.78
C HIS A 30 -9.98 21.92 0.90
N GLN A 31 -10.16 20.89 0.09
CA GLN A 31 -11.39 20.09 0.06
C GLN A 31 -11.30 18.92 1.05
N GLN A 32 -11.89 19.10 2.22
CA GLN A 32 -12.11 18.05 3.23
C GLN A 32 -13.42 18.33 3.99
N PRO A 33 -14.17 17.29 4.40
CA PRO A 33 -13.96 15.87 4.13
C PRO A 33 -14.26 15.47 2.67
N ARG A 34 -13.51 14.49 2.15
CA ARG A 34 -13.80 13.86 0.84
C ARG A 34 -14.63 12.61 1.07
N THR A 35 -15.93 12.68 0.80
CA THR A 35 -16.83 11.54 0.96
C THR A 35 -16.82 10.67 -0.29
N PRO A 36 -16.66 9.33 -0.18
CA PRO A 36 -16.72 8.43 -1.32
C PRO A 36 -18.07 8.49 -2.04
N LEU A 37 -18.06 8.50 -3.38
CA LEU A 37 -19.30 8.53 -4.19
C LEU A 37 -20.20 7.31 -3.95
N LEU A 38 -19.63 6.16 -3.64
CA LEU A 38 -20.38 4.92 -3.33
C LEU A 38 -20.82 4.85 -1.86
N GLY A 39 -20.53 5.89 -1.07
CA GLY A 39 -20.71 5.87 0.38
C GLY A 39 -19.63 5.07 1.11
N GLU A 40 -19.84 4.86 2.39
CA GLU A 40 -18.95 4.12 3.27
C GLU A 40 -19.26 2.63 3.21
N LEU A 41 -18.63 1.92 2.29
CA LEU A 41 -18.84 0.48 2.12
C LEU A 41 -17.99 -0.33 3.10
N ASP A 42 -18.58 -1.41 3.62
CA ASP A 42 -17.87 -2.37 4.47
C ASP A 42 -17.16 -3.42 3.61
N GLU A 43 -15.84 -3.31 3.49
CA GLU A 43 -15.00 -4.19 2.66
C GLU A 43 -14.92 -5.64 3.17
N SER A 44 -15.36 -5.92 4.40
CA SER A 44 -15.51 -7.30 4.89
C SER A 44 -16.76 -8.00 4.35
N LYS A 45 -17.56 -7.33 3.50
CA LYS A 45 -18.80 -7.87 2.91
C LYS A 45 -18.60 -8.25 1.46
N PRO A 46 -19.05 -9.44 1.02
CA PRO A 46 -18.98 -9.86 -0.38
C PRO A 46 -19.65 -8.86 -1.35
N SER A 47 -20.80 -8.31 -0.97
CA SER A 47 -21.56 -7.36 -1.82
C SER A 47 -20.79 -6.08 -2.14
N THR A 48 -19.88 -5.64 -1.27
CA THR A 48 -18.96 -4.52 -1.54
C THR A 48 -18.03 -4.89 -2.68
N TRP A 49 -17.45 -6.08 -2.63
CA TRP A 49 -16.51 -6.54 -3.66
C TRP A 49 -17.20 -6.92 -4.97
N GLU A 50 -18.45 -7.37 -4.93
CA GLU A 50 -19.25 -7.51 -6.15
C GLU A 50 -19.38 -6.18 -6.91
N THR A 51 -19.51 -5.08 -6.17
CA THR A 51 -19.55 -3.74 -6.75
C THR A 51 -18.15 -3.32 -7.25
N TYR A 52 -17.10 -3.48 -6.44
CA TYR A 52 -15.75 -3.07 -6.81
C TYR A 52 -15.20 -3.89 -7.98
N ASN A 53 -15.38 -5.21 -8.00
CA ASN A 53 -14.94 -6.07 -9.09
C ASN A 53 -15.61 -5.69 -10.42
N LYS A 54 -16.91 -5.36 -10.39
CA LYS A 54 -17.63 -4.85 -11.56
C LYS A 54 -17.00 -3.53 -12.07
N LEU A 55 -16.69 -2.60 -11.17
CA LEU A 55 -16.04 -1.34 -11.53
C LEU A 55 -14.61 -1.57 -12.07
N CYS A 56 -13.84 -2.45 -11.45
CA CYS A 56 -12.50 -2.82 -11.93
C CYS A 56 -12.58 -3.32 -13.37
N LYS A 57 -13.45 -4.29 -13.64
CA LYS A 57 -13.64 -4.85 -14.97
C LYS A 57 -14.07 -3.80 -16.01
N GLN A 58 -14.99 -2.90 -15.63
CA GLN A 58 -15.45 -1.82 -16.51
C GLN A 58 -14.35 -0.78 -16.80
N SER A 59 -13.40 -0.63 -15.89
CA SER A 59 -12.28 0.33 -15.99
C SER A 59 -10.98 -0.28 -16.53
N GLY A 60 -10.97 -1.56 -16.91
CA GLY A 60 -9.78 -2.25 -17.43
C GLY A 60 -8.74 -2.55 -16.34
N ILE A 61 -9.16 -2.68 -15.09
CA ILE A 61 -8.31 -3.12 -13.98
C ILE A 61 -8.40 -4.64 -13.87
N ASP A 62 -7.32 -5.33 -14.18
CA ASP A 62 -7.27 -6.79 -14.23
C ASP A 62 -6.82 -7.44 -12.93
N VAL A 63 -6.05 -6.72 -12.11
CA VAL A 63 -5.41 -7.26 -10.90
C VAL A 63 -5.53 -6.27 -9.73
N LEU A 64 -5.89 -6.78 -8.56
CA LEU A 64 -5.82 -6.07 -7.29
C LEU A 64 -4.62 -6.57 -6.49
N ILE A 65 -3.76 -5.67 -6.02
CA ILE A 65 -2.67 -6.01 -5.11
C ILE A 65 -3.11 -5.62 -3.70
N TRP A 66 -3.15 -6.61 -2.82
CA TRP A 66 -3.63 -6.47 -1.45
C TRP A 66 -2.50 -6.15 -0.49
N ASP A 67 -2.60 -5.05 0.25
CA ASP A 67 -1.77 -4.80 1.42
C ASP A 67 -2.04 -5.90 2.44
N TRP A 68 -1.10 -6.84 2.58
CA TRP A 68 -1.23 -7.97 3.46
C TRP A 68 -0.24 -7.84 4.62
N TYR A 69 -0.74 -7.97 5.83
CA TYR A 69 0.00 -7.73 7.06
C TYR A 69 0.20 -9.02 7.86
N TRP A 70 1.36 -9.12 8.49
CA TRP A 70 1.70 -10.23 9.36
C TRP A 70 2.35 -9.70 10.63
N TYR A 71 1.71 -9.88 11.77
CA TYR A 71 2.19 -9.46 13.07
C TYR A 71 1.90 -10.54 14.10
N ASP A 72 2.78 -10.70 15.12
CA ASP A 72 2.64 -11.69 16.17
C ASP A 72 2.39 -13.11 15.64
N GLY A 73 3.09 -13.50 14.57
CA GLY A 73 3.02 -14.84 13.96
C GLY A 73 1.72 -15.17 13.24
N LYS A 74 0.90 -14.18 12.85
CA LYS A 74 -0.39 -14.38 12.19
C LYS A 74 -0.76 -13.23 11.24
N PRO A 75 -1.66 -13.49 10.26
CA PRO A 75 -2.18 -12.43 9.39
C PRO A 75 -3.04 -11.43 10.17
N CYS A 76 -2.99 -10.17 9.77
CA CYS A 76 -3.78 -9.08 10.31
C CYS A 76 -4.49 -8.31 9.18
N LEU A 77 -5.64 -7.72 9.47
CA LEU A 77 -6.47 -6.94 8.53
C LEU A 77 -6.87 -7.71 7.26
N HIS A 78 -6.91 -9.03 7.34
CA HIS A 78 -7.17 -9.92 6.23
C HIS A 78 -8.68 -10.13 5.94
N GLU A 79 -9.56 -9.60 6.80
CA GLU A 79 -11.01 -9.82 6.71
C GLU A 79 -11.62 -9.26 5.41
N ALA A 80 -11.09 -8.15 4.89
CA ALA A 80 -11.53 -7.59 3.62
C ALA A 80 -11.20 -8.53 2.43
N LEU A 81 -10.03 -9.17 2.46
CA LEU A 81 -9.65 -10.18 1.48
C LEU A 81 -10.48 -11.46 1.66
N GLU A 82 -10.43 -12.06 2.87
CA GLU A 82 -10.95 -13.40 3.08
C GLU A 82 -12.48 -13.47 3.19
N ASN A 83 -13.11 -12.54 3.92
CA ASN A 83 -14.56 -12.54 4.12
C ASN A 83 -15.29 -11.69 3.07
N GLY A 84 -14.61 -10.76 2.44
CA GLY A 84 -15.17 -9.87 1.42
C GLY A 84 -14.87 -10.33 0.01
N PHE A 85 -13.64 -10.08 -0.48
CA PHE A 85 -13.28 -10.30 -1.87
C PHE A 85 -13.37 -11.79 -2.30
N LEU A 86 -12.80 -12.70 -1.53
CA LEU A 86 -12.78 -14.12 -1.90
C LEU A 86 -14.15 -14.78 -1.85
N GLU A 87 -15.09 -14.25 -1.05
CA GLU A 87 -16.46 -14.71 -0.94
C GLU A 87 -17.43 -13.99 -1.92
N ALA A 88 -16.97 -13.00 -2.67
CA ALA A 88 -17.78 -12.32 -3.65
C ALA A 88 -18.14 -13.25 -4.84
N SER A 89 -19.39 -13.22 -5.29
CA SER A 89 -19.88 -14.10 -6.37
C SER A 89 -19.15 -13.90 -7.70
N ASN A 90 -18.55 -12.73 -7.91
CA ASN A 90 -17.78 -12.34 -9.09
C ASN A 90 -16.27 -12.19 -8.80
N THR A 91 -15.74 -12.83 -7.76
CA THR A 91 -14.32 -12.75 -7.39
C THR A 91 -13.37 -13.18 -8.52
N LYS A 92 -13.84 -14.09 -9.41
CA LYS A 92 -13.04 -14.56 -10.55
C LYS A 92 -12.93 -13.56 -11.71
N ASP A 93 -13.71 -12.49 -11.69
CA ASP A 93 -13.68 -11.44 -12.72
C ASP A 93 -12.40 -10.58 -12.62
N VAL A 94 -11.74 -10.58 -11.45
CA VAL A 94 -10.53 -9.82 -11.17
C VAL A 94 -9.50 -10.73 -10.51
N LYS A 95 -8.26 -10.69 -11.00
CA LYS A 95 -7.15 -11.40 -10.36
C LYS A 95 -6.68 -10.63 -9.12
N PHE A 96 -5.92 -11.32 -8.26
CA PHE A 96 -5.31 -10.67 -7.11
C PHE A 96 -3.93 -11.22 -6.80
N ALA A 97 -3.12 -10.42 -6.12
CA ALA A 97 -1.89 -10.83 -5.48
C ALA A 97 -1.81 -10.21 -4.09
N CYS A 98 -1.03 -10.81 -3.20
CA CYS A 98 -0.77 -10.25 -1.89
C CYS A 98 0.59 -9.54 -1.88
N MET A 99 0.62 -8.37 -1.27
CA MET A 99 1.84 -7.63 -0.97
C MET A 99 2.13 -7.72 0.52
N TRP A 100 3.21 -8.40 0.87
CA TRP A 100 3.66 -8.35 2.26
C TRP A 100 4.12 -6.95 2.62
N THR A 101 3.29 -6.26 3.40
CA THR A 101 3.53 -4.91 3.89
C THR A 101 4.43 -5.01 5.12
N ASN A 102 5.71 -5.27 4.87
CA ASN A 102 6.74 -5.60 5.85
C ASN A 102 7.30 -4.38 6.57
N HIS A 103 6.45 -3.66 7.29
CA HIS A 103 6.84 -2.53 8.13
C HIS A 103 6.18 -2.62 9.51
N PRO A 104 6.70 -1.94 10.53
CA PRO A 104 6.02 -1.82 11.83
C PRO A 104 4.63 -1.21 11.66
N TRP A 105 3.68 -1.68 12.45
CA TRP A 105 2.36 -1.05 12.49
C TRP A 105 2.44 0.31 13.16
N TYR A 106 1.81 1.29 12.53
CA TYR A 106 1.69 2.62 13.08
C TYR A 106 0.24 2.90 13.41
N VAL A 107 -0.07 3.34 14.64
CA VAL A 107 -1.41 3.81 14.96
C VAL A 107 -1.64 5.12 14.25
N LEU A 108 -2.53 5.07 13.28
CA LEU A 108 -2.96 6.20 12.50
C LEU A 108 -4.07 6.93 13.26
N TYR A 109 -4.01 8.19 13.29
CA TYR A 109 -4.71 9.26 13.98
C TYR A 109 -6.23 9.29 13.88
N PRO A 110 -6.92 10.22 14.66
CA PRO A 110 -6.35 11.16 15.59
C PRO A 110 -6.39 10.62 17.02
N THR A 111 -5.42 9.87 17.42
CA THR A 111 -5.25 9.58 18.83
C THR A 111 -4.51 10.74 19.48
N LYS A 112 -5.22 11.58 20.23
CA LYS A 112 -4.56 12.41 21.22
C LYS A 112 -3.83 11.46 22.18
N ARG A 113 -2.53 11.40 22.08
CA ARG A 113 -1.76 10.84 23.15
C ARG A 113 -1.85 11.79 24.33
N THR A 114 -2.03 11.23 25.49
CA THR A 114 -2.06 11.96 26.74
C THR A 114 -0.75 12.68 27.05
N ASP A 115 0.35 12.29 26.38
CA ASP A 115 1.69 12.87 26.54
C ASP A 115 2.12 13.81 25.40
N GLY A 116 1.26 14.05 24.44
CA GLY A 116 1.55 14.91 23.28
C GLY A 116 2.56 14.34 22.28
N SER A 117 3.07 13.13 22.50
CA SER A 117 4.03 12.51 21.61
C SER A 117 3.36 11.82 20.41
N ASN A 118 4.06 11.77 19.25
CA ASN A 118 3.66 11.01 18.08
C ASN A 118 4.16 9.56 18.11
N ALA A 119 4.55 9.05 19.29
CA ALA A 119 5.09 7.71 19.39
C ALA A 119 3.99 6.65 19.23
N TYR A 120 4.35 5.56 18.65
CA TYR A 120 3.51 4.42 18.32
C TYR A 120 3.03 3.71 19.58
N PRO A 121 1.79 3.16 19.63
CA PRO A 121 1.43 2.35 20.78
C PRO A 121 2.33 1.13 20.81
N PRO A 122 2.76 0.71 22.00
CA PRO A 122 3.59 -0.46 22.20
C PRO A 122 2.85 -1.79 21.99
N SER A 123 1.69 -1.77 21.34
CA SER A 123 0.82 -2.95 21.21
C SER A 123 1.23 -3.92 20.11
N PHE A 124 2.23 -3.56 19.30
CA PHE A 124 2.87 -4.48 18.35
C PHE A 124 4.37 -4.29 18.47
N ASP A 125 5.05 -5.32 18.86
CA ASP A 125 6.48 -5.40 18.67
C ASP A 125 6.78 -5.21 17.17
N ALA A 126 7.87 -4.50 16.88
CA ALA A 126 8.34 -4.39 15.51
C ALA A 126 8.42 -5.83 14.94
N PRO A 127 7.91 -6.08 13.72
CA PRO A 127 7.98 -7.41 13.15
C PRO A 127 9.39 -7.95 13.32
N ASP A 128 9.51 -9.17 13.84
CA ASP A 128 10.78 -9.88 13.80
C ASP A 128 11.06 -10.25 12.36
N PHE A 129 12.03 -9.57 11.75
CA PHE A 129 12.50 -9.85 10.40
C PHE A 129 13.61 -10.91 10.40
N SER A 130 13.64 -11.80 11.41
CA SER A 130 14.45 -13.00 11.32
C SER A 130 14.08 -13.80 10.07
N LYS A 131 15.03 -14.55 9.54
CA LYS A 131 14.76 -15.41 8.37
C LYS A 131 13.60 -16.37 8.64
N GLU A 132 13.51 -16.88 9.86
CA GLU A 132 12.45 -17.80 10.27
C GLU A 132 11.07 -17.14 10.20
N GLU A 133 10.92 -15.93 10.74
CA GLU A 133 9.63 -15.24 10.72
C GLU A 133 9.26 -14.76 9.31
N CYS A 134 10.23 -14.30 8.51
CA CYS A 134 10.02 -14.00 7.10
C CYS A 134 9.56 -15.25 6.32
N TRP A 135 10.15 -16.40 6.60
CA TRP A 135 9.74 -17.66 5.96
C TRP A 135 8.33 -18.07 6.39
N LYS A 136 7.99 -17.98 7.67
CA LYS A 136 6.64 -18.29 8.18
C LYS A 136 5.58 -17.42 7.50
N SER A 137 5.77 -16.11 7.46
CA SER A 137 4.80 -15.18 6.89
C SER A 137 4.58 -15.43 5.40
N LEU A 138 5.65 -15.55 4.63
CA LEU A 138 5.57 -15.76 3.18
C LEU A 138 5.11 -17.17 2.80
N SER A 139 5.54 -18.20 3.52
CA SER A 139 5.06 -19.59 3.29
C SER A 139 3.57 -19.74 3.63
N TYR A 140 3.07 -19.04 4.65
CA TYR A 140 1.63 -18.95 4.92
C TYR A 140 0.89 -18.30 3.74
N MET A 141 1.35 -17.15 3.26
CA MET A 141 0.77 -16.48 2.10
C MET A 141 0.71 -17.39 0.87
N ILE A 142 1.82 -18.09 0.58
CA ILE A 142 1.93 -19.01 -0.55
C ILE A 142 0.93 -20.16 -0.42
N SER A 143 0.90 -20.84 0.72
CA SER A 143 0.02 -21.98 0.93
C SER A 143 -1.46 -21.60 0.99
N ARG A 144 -1.77 -20.40 1.52
CA ARG A 144 -3.14 -19.95 1.72
C ARG A 144 -3.79 -19.41 0.45
N TYR A 145 -3.03 -18.71 -0.40
CA TYR A 145 -3.63 -17.96 -1.50
C TYR A 145 -3.16 -18.38 -2.89
N CYS A 146 -1.90 -18.78 -3.07
CA CYS A 146 -1.33 -18.99 -4.40
C CYS A 146 -1.99 -20.12 -5.20
N HIS A 147 -2.69 -21.07 -4.57
CA HIS A 147 -3.42 -22.15 -5.24
C HIS A 147 -4.75 -21.69 -5.86
N LEU A 148 -5.27 -20.50 -5.45
CA LEU A 148 -6.56 -20.00 -5.95
C LEU A 148 -6.47 -19.68 -7.45
N GLU A 149 -7.56 -19.96 -8.18
CA GLU A 149 -7.62 -19.84 -9.64
C GLU A 149 -7.34 -18.40 -10.12
N ASN A 150 -7.88 -17.43 -9.41
CA ASN A 150 -7.72 -16.00 -9.73
C ASN A 150 -6.50 -15.34 -9.06
N TYR A 151 -5.60 -16.13 -8.42
CA TYR A 151 -4.35 -15.56 -7.95
C TYR A 151 -3.47 -15.17 -9.14
N TRP A 152 -2.94 -13.93 -9.13
CA TRP A 152 -2.14 -13.42 -10.25
C TRP A 152 -0.85 -14.20 -10.45
N ARG A 153 -0.56 -14.54 -11.71
CA ARG A 153 0.65 -15.27 -12.13
C ARG A 153 1.29 -14.59 -13.32
N ILE A 154 2.60 -14.59 -13.34
CA ILE A 154 3.43 -14.23 -14.49
C ILE A 154 4.21 -15.48 -14.88
N ASP A 155 4.11 -15.92 -16.14
CA ASP A 155 4.71 -17.18 -16.65
C ASP A 155 4.35 -18.40 -15.80
N ASP A 156 3.10 -18.48 -15.35
CA ASP A 156 2.56 -19.50 -14.43
C ASP A 156 3.16 -19.49 -13.01
N LYS A 157 3.96 -18.51 -12.66
CA LYS A 157 4.50 -18.32 -11.30
C LYS A 157 3.61 -17.36 -10.52
N PRO A 158 3.09 -17.74 -9.34
CA PRO A 158 2.39 -16.81 -8.47
C PRO A 158 3.26 -15.59 -8.13
N VAL A 159 2.66 -14.41 -8.16
CA VAL A 159 3.34 -13.15 -7.85
C VAL A 159 3.28 -12.89 -6.34
N ILE A 160 4.43 -12.73 -5.73
CA ILE A 160 4.59 -12.31 -4.34
C ILE A 160 5.13 -10.90 -4.33
N CYS A 161 4.34 -9.94 -3.85
CA CYS A 161 4.78 -8.57 -3.75
C CYS A 161 5.43 -8.30 -2.39
N ILE A 162 6.53 -7.56 -2.38
CA ILE A 162 7.26 -7.11 -1.17
C ILE A 162 7.22 -5.58 -1.15
N TRP A 163 6.77 -5.00 -0.03
CA TRP A 163 6.66 -3.55 0.07
C TRP A 163 8.01 -2.85 0.30
N ASP A 164 8.86 -3.38 1.20
CA ASP A 164 10.18 -2.78 1.53
C ASP A 164 11.32 -3.81 1.38
N ALA A 165 11.92 -3.85 0.18
CA ALA A 165 13.08 -4.70 -0.11
C ALA A 165 14.32 -4.29 0.71
N ARG A 166 14.53 -2.97 0.92
CA ARG A 166 15.67 -2.45 1.72
C ARG A 166 15.65 -3.00 3.15
N ARG A 167 14.45 -3.18 3.71
CA ARG A 167 14.31 -3.72 5.06
C ARG A 167 14.74 -5.17 5.13
N LEU A 168 14.36 -5.98 4.14
CA LEU A 168 14.83 -7.37 4.05
C LEU A 168 16.34 -7.42 3.88
N GLU A 169 16.89 -6.65 2.93
CA GLU A 169 18.35 -6.59 2.72
C GLU A 169 19.08 -6.15 3.99
N SER A 170 18.59 -5.11 4.69
CA SER A 170 19.23 -4.61 5.91
C SER A 170 19.24 -5.61 7.06
N LYS A 171 18.29 -6.54 7.09
CA LYS A 171 18.13 -7.54 8.16
C LYS A 171 18.78 -8.89 7.85
N LEU A 172 18.70 -9.32 6.61
CA LEU A 172 19.17 -10.65 6.19
C LEU A 172 20.46 -10.59 5.38
N GLY A 173 20.83 -9.43 4.86
CA GLY A 173 21.86 -9.30 3.84
C GLY A 173 21.43 -9.89 2.50
N ILE A 174 22.14 -9.55 1.41
CA ILE A 174 21.87 -10.03 0.05
C ILE A 174 21.79 -11.57 0.01
N ALA A 175 22.77 -12.25 0.59
CA ALA A 175 22.82 -13.72 0.60
C ALA A 175 21.64 -14.33 1.37
N GLY A 176 21.20 -13.69 2.46
CA GLY A 176 20.08 -14.15 3.27
C GLY A 176 18.74 -13.98 2.54
N VAL A 177 18.53 -12.87 1.83
CA VAL A 177 17.33 -12.67 1.00
C VAL A 177 17.28 -13.68 -0.13
N LYS A 178 18.39 -13.85 -0.87
CA LYS A 178 18.53 -14.85 -1.93
C LYS A 178 18.21 -16.27 -1.45
N GLN A 179 18.74 -16.65 -0.28
CA GLN A 179 18.48 -17.95 0.32
C GLN A 179 17.00 -18.11 0.70
N LEU A 180 16.39 -17.09 1.33
CA LEU A 180 14.97 -17.10 1.67
C LEU A 180 14.09 -17.32 0.44
N PHE A 181 14.34 -16.58 -0.64
CA PHE A 181 13.57 -16.69 -1.88
C PHE A 181 13.75 -18.04 -2.57
N ALA A 182 14.95 -18.61 -2.54
CA ALA A 182 15.20 -19.96 -3.05
C ALA A 182 14.39 -21.02 -2.27
N GLU A 183 14.41 -20.97 -0.93
CA GLU A 183 13.65 -21.86 -0.06
C GLU A 183 12.13 -21.73 -0.26
N LEU A 184 11.62 -20.52 -0.39
CA LEU A 184 10.19 -20.25 -0.69
C LEU A 184 9.79 -20.76 -2.08
N THR A 185 10.67 -20.58 -3.08
CA THR A 185 10.46 -21.10 -4.43
C THR A 185 10.41 -22.62 -4.43
N ASP A 186 11.29 -23.30 -3.71
CA ASP A 186 11.26 -24.75 -3.58
C ASP A 186 10.03 -25.25 -2.81
N TYR A 187 9.57 -24.48 -1.82
CA TYR A 187 8.31 -24.75 -1.13
C TYR A 187 7.13 -24.63 -2.09
N ALA A 188 7.06 -23.57 -2.89
CA ALA A 188 6.00 -23.37 -3.89
C ALA A 188 6.00 -24.51 -4.93
N LYS A 189 7.17 -24.98 -5.39
CA LYS A 189 7.26 -26.14 -6.29
C LYS A 189 6.70 -27.42 -5.67
N LYS A 190 6.93 -27.66 -4.37
CA LYS A 190 6.34 -28.81 -3.65
C LYS A 190 4.82 -28.71 -3.57
N LEU A 191 4.26 -27.50 -3.63
CA LEU A 191 2.81 -27.27 -3.72
C LEU A 191 2.25 -27.31 -5.17
N GLY A 192 3.10 -27.63 -6.16
CA GLY A 192 2.68 -27.79 -7.56
C GLY A 192 2.82 -26.53 -8.43
N HIS A 193 3.41 -25.45 -7.93
CA HIS A 193 3.68 -24.25 -8.72
C HIS A 193 4.98 -24.38 -9.52
N LYS A 194 5.12 -23.65 -10.64
CA LYS A 194 6.39 -23.65 -11.42
C LYS A 194 7.54 -22.90 -10.72
N GLY A 195 7.24 -22.13 -9.71
CA GLY A 195 8.15 -21.27 -8.97
C GLY A 195 7.38 -20.08 -8.41
N LEU A 196 8.07 -18.99 -8.10
CA LEU A 196 7.49 -17.71 -7.67
C LEU A 196 8.02 -16.59 -8.53
N HIS A 197 7.26 -15.50 -8.62
CA HIS A 197 7.68 -14.22 -9.18
C HIS A 197 7.69 -13.20 -8.04
N PHE A 198 8.87 -12.68 -7.69
CA PHE A 198 9.01 -11.68 -6.63
C PHE A 198 9.00 -10.27 -7.22
N HIS A 199 8.05 -9.46 -6.76
CA HIS A 199 7.86 -8.08 -7.19
C HIS A 199 8.08 -7.10 -6.04
N VAL A 200 8.94 -6.10 -6.23
CA VAL A 200 9.09 -4.98 -5.29
C VAL A 200 8.06 -3.90 -5.61
N THR A 201 7.23 -3.54 -4.64
CA THR A 201 6.16 -2.55 -4.87
C THR A 201 6.48 -1.16 -4.32
N GLY A 202 7.20 -1.07 -3.19
CA GLY A 202 7.42 0.19 -2.49
C GLY A 202 8.88 0.65 -2.50
N PHE A 203 9.67 0.16 -1.54
CA PHE A 203 11.05 0.60 -1.37
C PHE A 203 12.03 -0.42 -1.93
N SER A 204 12.64 -0.06 -3.05
CA SER A 204 13.68 -0.86 -3.74
C SER A 204 15.04 -0.77 -3.03
N CYS A 205 15.87 -1.80 -3.23
CA CYS A 205 17.29 -1.81 -2.86
C CYS A 205 18.18 -1.82 -4.12
N GLY A 206 19.49 -1.78 -3.92
CA GLY A 206 20.44 -1.70 -5.04
C GLY A 206 20.79 -3.03 -5.70
N ASN A 207 20.46 -4.18 -5.06
CA ASN A 207 20.94 -5.51 -5.45
C ASN A 207 19.80 -6.48 -5.78
N MET A 208 18.69 -5.97 -6.31
CA MET A 208 17.45 -6.73 -6.46
C MET A 208 17.60 -7.98 -7.33
N LYS A 209 18.35 -7.88 -8.43
CA LYS A 209 18.61 -9.03 -9.31
C LYS A 209 19.42 -10.13 -8.60
N GLU A 210 20.45 -9.74 -7.84
CA GLU A 210 21.27 -10.70 -7.11
C GLU A 210 20.46 -11.38 -5.99
N GLU A 211 19.56 -10.66 -5.34
CA GLU A 211 18.65 -11.16 -4.31
C GLU A 211 17.57 -12.09 -4.86
N GLY A 212 17.26 -12.00 -6.16
CA GLY A 212 16.28 -12.83 -6.83
C GLY A 212 14.92 -12.22 -7.02
N TYR A 213 14.80 -10.88 -7.00
CA TYR A 213 13.58 -10.20 -7.45
C TYR A 213 13.48 -10.24 -8.97
N ASP A 214 12.26 -10.37 -9.49
CA ASP A 214 11.97 -10.45 -10.91
C ASP A 214 11.58 -9.08 -11.51
N THR A 215 10.84 -8.25 -10.76
CA THR A 215 10.37 -6.93 -11.21
C THR A 215 10.29 -5.94 -10.06
N VAL A 216 10.29 -4.64 -10.38
CA VAL A 216 10.11 -3.56 -9.41
C VAL A 216 9.12 -2.53 -9.93
N GLY A 217 8.32 -1.98 -9.02
CA GLY A 217 7.40 -0.87 -9.28
C GLY A 217 7.50 0.20 -8.19
N SER A 218 6.55 1.11 -8.16
CA SER A 218 6.40 2.10 -7.11
C SER A 218 5.02 1.98 -6.47
N TYR A 219 4.96 2.00 -5.15
CA TYR A 219 3.68 1.96 -4.41
C TYR A 219 2.88 3.25 -4.63
N ASN A 220 3.52 4.38 -4.37
CA ASN A 220 2.95 5.71 -4.61
C ASN A 220 4.02 6.62 -5.22
N PRO A 221 4.02 6.82 -6.54
CA PRO A 221 5.00 7.69 -7.19
C PRO A 221 4.90 9.14 -6.74
N MET A 222 3.77 9.57 -6.16
CA MET A 222 3.56 10.93 -5.68
C MET A 222 4.41 11.26 -4.44
N ASP A 223 4.79 10.29 -3.63
CA ASP A 223 5.70 10.51 -2.49
C ASP A 223 7.10 10.89 -2.95
N TRP A 224 7.57 10.32 -4.05
CA TRP A 224 8.84 10.67 -4.69
C TRP A 224 8.82 12.08 -5.27
N ILE A 225 7.69 12.44 -5.86
CA ILE A 225 7.43 13.76 -6.43
C ILE A 225 7.44 14.82 -5.33
N ALA A 226 6.76 14.55 -4.21
CA ALA A 226 6.70 15.45 -3.06
C ALA A 226 8.08 15.80 -2.50
N GLY A 227 8.99 14.83 -2.46
CA GLY A 227 10.37 15.03 -2.01
C GLY A 227 11.20 15.92 -2.94
N ARG A 228 10.92 15.92 -4.24
CA ARG A 228 11.64 16.71 -5.25
C ARG A 228 11.10 18.12 -5.43
N PHE A 229 9.79 18.30 -5.28
CA PHE A 229 9.14 19.60 -5.30
C PHE A 229 9.02 20.13 -3.87
N GLN A 230 10.05 20.78 -3.39
CA GLN A 230 10.01 21.57 -2.15
C GLN A 230 9.98 23.07 -2.49
N PRO A 231 8.85 23.64 -2.89
CA PRO A 231 8.75 25.08 -3.02
C PRO A 231 8.79 25.70 -1.61
N LYS A 232 9.58 26.76 -1.45
CA LYS A 232 9.63 27.53 -0.20
C LYS A 232 8.32 28.29 0.05
N GLU A 233 7.53 28.54 -1.00
CA GLU A 233 6.22 29.17 -0.93
C GLU A 233 5.18 28.22 -1.54
N ILE A 234 4.06 28.04 -0.86
CA ILE A 234 3.14 26.96 -1.12
C ILE A 234 2.01 27.42 -2.05
N GLU A 235 2.25 27.36 -3.34
CA GLU A 235 1.18 27.04 -4.24
C GLU A 235 1.05 25.51 -4.29
N LEU A 236 -0.18 25.01 -4.17
CA LEU A 236 -0.43 23.59 -4.39
C LEU A 236 -0.07 23.27 -5.84
N PRO A 237 0.76 22.27 -6.09
CA PRO A 237 1.09 21.87 -7.45
C PRO A 237 -0.19 21.42 -8.19
N ASP A 238 -0.29 21.79 -9.46
CA ASP A 238 -1.36 21.29 -10.32
C ASP A 238 -1.13 19.81 -10.65
N TYR A 239 -2.14 18.99 -10.38
CA TYR A 239 -2.02 17.55 -10.55
C TYR A 239 -1.67 17.17 -11.99
N GLY A 240 -2.37 17.71 -12.99
CA GLY A 240 -2.15 17.35 -14.39
C GLY A 240 -0.75 17.70 -14.88
N THR A 241 -0.24 18.89 -14.51
CA THR A 241 1.11 19.32 -14.87
C THR A 241 2.17 18.46 -14.21
N VAL A 242 2.03 18.22 -12.89
CA VAL A 242 3.04 17.47 -12.13
C VAL A 242 2.98 15.98 -12.46
N ALA A 243 1.79 15.40 -12.58
CA ALA A 243 1.64 13.99 -12.89
C ALA A 243 2.22 13.65 -14.28
N ALA A 244 1.96 14.47 -15.28
CA ALA A 244 2.50 14.28 -16.63
C ALA A 244 4.03 14.43 -16.67
N ASP A 245 4.54 15.60 -16.24
CA ASP A 245 5.98 15.90 -16.36
C ASP A 245 6.85 14.98 -15.50
N VAL A 246 6.43 14.73 -14.27
CA VAL A 246 7.25 14.00 -13.31
C VAL A 246 7.08 12.50 -13.45
N ALA A 247 5.87 12.01 -13.78
CA ALA A 247 5.68 10.60 -14.03
C ALA A 247 6.54 10.15 -15.22
N PHE A 248 6.53 10.86 -16.34
CA PHE A 248 7.37 10.49 -17.49
C PHE A 248 8.86 10.55 -17.17
N LYS A 249 9.34 11.62 -16.53
CA LYS A 249 10.76 11.71 -16.11
C LYS A 249 11.13 10.61 -15.11
N LEU A 250 10.25 10.34 -14.14
CA LEU A 250 10.49 9.31 -13.14
C LEU A 250 10.52 7.92 -13.76
N TRP A 251 9.65 7.63 -14.72
CA TRP A 251 9.65 6.34 -15.40
C TRP A 251 10.91 6.13 -16.20
N ASP A 252 11.39 7.13 -16.95
CA ASP A 252 12.64 7.05 -17.69
C ASP A 252 13.84 6.88 -16.75
N GLU A 253 13.91 7.63 -15.67
CA GLU A 253 14.95 7.51 -14.66
C GLU A 253 14.95 6.10 -14.04
N HIS A 254 13.78 5.60 -13.63
CA HIS A 254 13.67 4.28 -13.00
C HIS A 254 13.96 3.14 -13.99
N HIS A 255 13.57 3.28 -15.24
CA HIS A 255 13.87 2.29 -16.26
C HIS A 255 15.38 2.08 -16.46
N GLY A 256 16.18 3.16 -16.32
CA GLY A 256 17.65 3.08 -16.40
C GLY A 256 18.35 2.82 -15.05
N GLN A 257 17.66 2.96 -13.93
CA GLN A 257 18.24 2.87 -12.59
C GLN A 257 18.30 1.43 -12.05
N PHE A 258 17.30 0.60 -12.39
CA PHE A 258 17.16 -0.73 -11.83
C PHE A 258 17.81 -1.79 -12.71
N ASP A 259 18.38 -2.82 -12.08
CA ASP A 259 18.99 -3.98 -12.74
C ASP A 259 17.97 -5.08 -13.12
N ILE A 260 16.69 -4.82 -12.86
CA ILE A 260 15.52 -5.64 -13.20
C ILE A 260 14.43 -4.80 -13.85
N PRO A 261 13.46 -5.39 -14.59
CA PRO A 261 12.40 -4.65 -15.26
C PRO A 261 11.56 -3.80 -14.30
N TYR A 262 11.36 -2.54 -14.66
CA TYR A 262 10.51 -1.60 -13.92
C TYR A 262 9.07 -1.62 -14.45
N VAL A 263 8.11 -1.68 -13.54
CA VAL A 263 6.68 -1.56 -13.81
C VAL A 263 6.23 -0.15 -13.45
N PRO A 264 5.87 0.69 -14.42
CA PRO A 264 5.45 2.06 -14.16
C PRO A 264 4.22 2.15 -13.28
N ALA A 265 4.23 3.07 -12.33
CA ALA A 265 3.10 3.35 -11.47
C ALA A 265 2.46 4.70 -11.79
N VAL A 266 1.14 4.75 -11.69
CA VAL A 266 0.33 5.96 -11.85
C VAL A 266 -0.49 6.13 -10.57
N ALA A 267 -0.56 7.35 -10.03
CA ALA A 267 -1.34 7.65 -8.84
C ALA A 267 -2.36 8.77 -9.13
N PRO A 268 -3.61 8.63 -8.66
CA PRO A 268 -4.64 9.66 -8.84
C PRO A 268 -4.46 10.87 -7.92
N GLY A 269 -3.40 10.91 -7.11
CA GLY A 269 -3.15 11.88 -6.08
C GLY A 269 -3.09 11.25 -4.70
N TRP A 270 -2.84 12.06 -3.68
CA TRP A 270 -2.75 11.60 -2.30
C TRP A 270 -3.06 12.73 -1.32
N ASP A 271 -3.96 12.48 -0.39
CA ASP A 271 -4.25 13.41 0.70
C ASP A 271 -4.47 12.64 2.01
N SER A 272 -3.45 12.57 2.84
CA SER A 272 -3.51 11.89 4.14
C SER A 272 -3.89 12.81 5.29
N THR A 273 -4.28 14.07 5.05
CA THR A 273 -4.64 15.03 6.11
C THR A 273 -5.73 14.54 7.07
N PRO A 274 -6.70 13.69 6.69
CA PRO A 274 -7.64 13.12 7.64
C PRO A 274 -7.00 12.33 8.79
N ARG A 275 -5.77 11.85 8.59
CA ARG A 275 -5.00 11.11 9.60
C ARG A 275 -4.35 12.01 10.65
N TYR A 276 -4.41 13.34 10.48
CA TYR A 276 -3.69 14.30 11.31
C TYR A 276 -4.63 15.36 11.91
N ILE A 277 -4.17 16.02 12.97
CA ILE A 277 -4.93 17.09 13.61
C ILE A 277 -4.82 18.35 12.74
N ALA A 278 -5.96 18.84 12.27
CA ALA A 278 -6.01 20.09 11.52
C ALA A 278 -5.48 21.28 12.36
N PRO A 279 -4.79 22.26 11.74
CA PRO A 279 -4.38 23.49 12.42
C PRO A 279 -5.57 24.19 13.09
N ALA A 280 -5.35 24.73 14.29
CA ALA A 280 -6.38 25.46 15.03
C ALA A 280 -6.86 26.72 14.27
N ASN A 281 -5.92 27.38 13.59
CA ASN A 281 -6.19 28.52 12.71
C ASN A 281 -6.07 28.03 11.27
N ARG A 282 -7.11 28.27 10.49
CA ARG A 282 -7.12 27.96 9.06
C ARG A 282 -6.32 29.03 8.29
N PRO A 283 -5.05 28.81 7.93
CA PRO A 283 -4.28 29.79 7.20
C PRO A 283 -4.82 29.95 5.78
N ALA A 284 -4.64 31.15 5.20
CA ALA A 284 -5.03 31.42 3.81
C ALA A 284 -4.22 30.59 2.80
N LYS A 285 -3.01 30.18 3.20
CA LYS A 285 -2.13 29.32 2.41
C LYS A 285 -1.71 28.10 3.21
N ALA A 286 -1.44 27.02 2.52
CA ALA A 286 -0.90 25.81 3.12
C ALA A 286 0.49 26.09 3.75
N ASP A 287 0.70 25.71 5.01
CA ASP A 287 1.99 25.81 5.71
C ASP A 287 2.62 24.43 5.83
N ARG A 288 3.70 24.22 5.09
CA ARG A 288 4.42 22.95 5.10
C ARG A 288 5.07 22.60 6.43
N SER A 289 5.39 23.56 7.27
CA SER A 289 5.96 23.29 8.60
C SER A 289 5.00 22.53 9.51
N GLN A 290 3.69 22.61 9.20
CA GLN A 290 2.62 21.90 9.90
C GLN A 290 2.20 20.60 9.20
N TRP A 291 2.90 20.22 8.13
CA TRP A 291 2.50 19.15 7.23
C TRP A 291 3.31 17.88 7.47
N PRO A 292 2.69 16.80 7.85
CA PRO A 292 3.42 15.54 8.08
C PRO A 292 3.67 14.75 6.80
N GLY A 293 4.21 15.39 5.78
CA GLY A 293 4.81 14.67 4.65
C GLY A 293 3.88 14.19 3.54
N CYS A 294 2.63 14.69 3.41
CA CYS A 294 1.83 14.41 2.23
C CYS A 294 1.79 15.59 1.26
N THR A 295 1.78 15.30 -0.04
CA THR A 295 1.59 16.30 -1.07
C THR A 295 0.13 16.34 -1.48
N ILE A 296 -0.52 17.48 -1.25
CA ILE A 296 -1.87 17.74 -1.75
C ILE A 296 -1.73 18.46 -3.09
N PHE A 297 -2.54 18.06 -4.06
CA PHE A 297 -2.58 18.68 -5.37
C PHE A 297 -3.88 19.46 -5.55
N LYS A 298 -3.84 20.57 -6.30
CA LYS A 298 -5.04 21.17 -6.86
C LYS A 298 -5.41 20.43 -8.15
N ASN A 299 -6.70 20.47 -8.50
CA ASN A 299 -7.23 19.87 -9.72
C ASN A 299 -7.06 18.33 -9.82
N GLU A 300 -7.01 17.64 -8.70
CA GLU A 300 -7.12 16.18 -8.68
C GLU A 300 -8.54 15.78 -9.09
N ASN A 301 -8.75 15.52 -10.36
CA ASN A 301 -10.05 15.12 -10.91
C ASN A 301 -9.85 14.23 -12.15
N PRO A 302 -10.89 13.49 -12.60
CA PRO A 302 -10.77 12.57 -13.74
C PRO A 302 -10.31 13.22 -15.04
N ALA A 303 -10.57 14.51 -15.25
CA ALA A 303 -10.13 15.21 -16.47
C ALA A 303 -8.62 15.50 -16.46
N SER A 304 -8.07 15.81 -15.28
CA SER A 304 -6.63 16.04 -15.11
C SER A 304 -5.82 14.74 -15.09
N PHE A 305 -6.47 13.60 -14.82
CA PHE A 305 -5.84 12.28 -14.83
C PHE A 305 -5.64 11.71 -16.23
N LYS A 306 -6.44 12.13 -17.21
CA LYS A 306 -6.37 11.69 -18.61
C LYS A 306 -5.17 12.29 -19.34
#